data_b429f5e2c7ca8a5d3b68ffa3d8b9d6ac
#
_entry.id   b429f5e2c7ca8a5d3b68ffa3d8b9d6ac
#
_cell.length_a   1.000
_cell.length_b   1.000
_cell.length_c   1.000
_cell.angle_alpha   90.00
_cell.angle_beta   90.00
_cell.angle_gamma   90.00
#
_symmetry.space_group_name_H-M   'P 1'
#
loop_
_entity.id
_entity.type
_entity.pdbx_description
1 polymer ?
#
loop_
_entity_poly.entity_id
_entity_poly.type
_entity_poly.pdbx_seq_one_letter_code
_entity_poly.pdbx_strand_id
1 'polypeptide(L)'
;MRVLHVVTAFPRVRGDVITPWLVELIKRQRAQGDDVDVFTSSYRGLGDQVFDGIPVYRFRYFLRRWENLTHEETAPDRMRRSLLYRMLPLWFVTAGMFAIWRHCRRHRYDVIHVHWPVPLALLGWAAQRAGPAGLVTTVYGVEVRWVKHGLRFLKGFLAWAARRSDRVVAISADTARELREIVDVPIEVIPYTTSLPDTAAVALPQPTHGPVLFVGRLVERKGVAHLVEAVARLGDQGPSLEIIGDGPERPGLQARAAALGIADRVVFRGQVTTEELQRSYARAAVFVLPSVLDARGDTEGLGVVLLEAMNYGTPVVASRIGGIPDIVEDGISGLLVPAGDSAALAAALGRVIADPALARRLGEAGRQRVRERFSWDAIIKRWKEVYRAATKGP
;
A
#
# COMPACT_ATOMS: atom_id res chain seq x y z
N MET A 1 -12.46 -8.07 -20.78
CA MET A 1 -13.57 -7.74 -19.88
C MET A 1 -13.65 -6.22 -19.72
N ARG A 2 -14.84 -5.69 -19.45
CA ARG A 2 -14.98 -4.26 -19.16
C ARG A 2 -15.10 -4.02 -17.65
N VAL A 3 -14.10 -3.33 -17.05
CA VAL A 3 -13.97 -3.17 -15.59
C VAL A 3 -14.02 -1.69 -15.22
N LEU A 4 -14.82 -1.35 -14.19
CA LEU A 4 -14.84 -0.03 -13.59
C LEU A 4 -14.20 -0.06 -12.21
N HIS A 5 -13.04 0.58 -12.04
CA HIS A 5 -12.43 0.81 -10.74
C HIS A 5 -13.06 2.01 -10.05
N VAL A 6 -13.61 1.81 -8.87
CA VAL A 6 -14.22 2.86 -8.04
C VAL A 6 -13.28 3.17 -6.88
N VAL A 7 -12.76 4.40 -6.85
CA VAL A 7 -11.72 4.82 -5.90
C VAL A 7 -12.03 6.17 -5.27
N THR A 8 -11.52 6.43 -4.07
CA THR A 8 -11.68 7.72 -3.38
C THR A 8 -10.87 8.84 -4.04
N ALA A 9 -9.69 8.52 -4.56
CA ALA A 9 -8.78 9.44 -5.23
C ALA A 9 -7.99 8.72 -6.32
N PHE A 10 -7.67 9.43 -7.40
CA PHE A 10 -6.84 8.96 -8.52
C PHE A 10 -5.96 10.10 -9.01
N PRO A 11 -4.79 9.86 -9.61
CA PRO A 11 -3.87 10.92 -10.02
C PRO A 11 -4.54 12.02 -10.83
N ARG A 12 -4.14 13.26 -10.57
CA ARG A 12 -4.71 14.49 -11.15
C ARG A 12 -3.89 14.97 -12.34
N VAL A 13 -2.56 14.85 -12.20
CA VAL A 13 -1.56 15.26 -13.20
C VAL A 13 -0.42 14.25 -13.22
N ARG A 14 0.39 14.26 -14.27
CA ARG A 14 1.60 13.44 -14.33
C ARG A 14 2.54 13.79 -13.17
N GLY A 15 3.12 12.77 -12.55
CA GLY A 15 3.95 12.91 -11.36
C GLY A 15 3.18 12.94 -10.04
N ASP A 16 1.84 12.88 -10.06
CA ASP A 16 1.06 12.72 -8.84
C ASP A 16 1.27 11.31 -8.25
N VAL A 17 1.66 11.25 -6.99
CA VAL A 17 2.00 9.99 -6.28
C VAL A 17 0.80 9.28 -5.65
N ILE A 18 -0.42 9.68 -6.02
CA ILE A 18 -1.65 9.04 -5.53
C ILE A 18 -1.81 7.68 -6.21
N THR A 19 -1.90 6.61 -5.42
CA THR A 19 -2.17 5.23 -5.86
C THR A 19 -1.36 4.75 -7.10
N PRO A 20 -0.02 4.89 -7.14
CA PRO A 20 0.78 4.55 -8.32
C PRO A 20 0.68 3.08 -8.70
N TRP A 21 0.56 2.18 -7.70
CA TRP A 21 0.33 0.75 -7.92
C TRP A 21 -1.00 0.46 -8.64
N LEU A 22 -2.05 1.26 -8.42
CA LEU A 22 -3.34 1.09 -9.11
C LEU A 22 -3.24 1.55 -10.57
N VAL A 23 -2.54 2.64 -10.82
CA VAL A 23 -2.26 3.09 -12.20
C VAL A 23 -1.55 1.98 -12.97
N GLU A 24 -0.53 1.36 -12.38
CA GLU A 24 0.22 0.29 -13.01
C GLU A 24 -0.63 -0.97 -13.20
N LEU A 25 -1.45 -1.35 -12.20
CA LEU A 25 -2.42 -2.44 -12.32
C LEU A 25 -3.32 -2.24 -13.54
N ILE A 26 -3.93 -1.06 -13.67
CA ILE A 26 -4.86 -0.75 -14.78
C ILE A 26 -4.14 -0.76 -16.12
N LYS A 27 -2.94 -0.17 -16.21
CA LYS A 27 -2.14 -0.21 -17.46
C LYS A 27 -1.90 -1.65 -17.92
N ARG A 28 -1.55 -2.55 -17.00
CA ARG A 28 -1.30 -3.96 -17.32
C ARG A 28 -2.56 -4.73 -17.67
N GLN A 29 -3.67 -4.46 -17.00
CA GLN A 29 -4.97 -5.03 -17.39
C GLN A 29 -5.32 -4.62 -18.83
N ARG A 30 -5.19 -3.34 -19.16
CA ARG A 30 -5.44 -2.84 -20.53
C ARG A 30 -4.48 -3.44 -21.56
N ALA A 31 -3.20 -3.58 -21.23
CA ALA A 31 -2.20 -4.23 -22.11
C ALA A 31 -2.55 -5.70 -22.38
N GLN A 32 -3.31 -6.35 -21.50
CA GLN A 32 -3.80 -7.72 -21.68
C GLN A 32 -5.21 -7.80 -22.31
N GLY A 33 -5.72 -6.68 -22.86
CA GLY A 33 -6.96 -6.62 -23.62
C GLY A 33 -8.23 -6.35 -22.81
N ASP A 34 -8.11 -6.00 -21.52
CA ASP A 34 -9.27 -5.56 -20.75
C ASP A 34 -9.58 -4.08 -21.07
N ASP A 35 -10.87 -3.71 -21.14
CA ASP A 35 -11.32 -2.33 -21.21
C ASP A 35 -11.55 -1.83 -19.79
N VAL A 36 -10.73 -0.89 -19.33
CA VAL A 36 -10.71 -0.48 -17.92
C VAL A 36 -10.86 1.01 -17.79
N ASP A 37 -11.88 1.41 -17.03
CA ASP A 37 -12.20 2.79 -16.69
C ASP A 37 -12.03 3.04 -15.17
N VAL A 38 -11.86 4.29 -14.78
CA VAL A 38 -11.80 4.72 -13.38
C VAL A 38 -12.94 5.69 -13.08
N PHE A 39 -13.64 5.46 -11.96
CA PHE A 39 -14.63 6.37 -11.41
C PHE A 39 -14.16 6.89 -10.06
N THR A 40 -14.05 8.21 -9.92
CA THR A 40 -13.52 8.84 -8.71
C THR A 40 -14.18 10.19 -8.45
N SER A 41 -13.89 10.80 -7.31
CA SER A 41 -14.38 12.14 -6.99
C SER A 41 -13.61 13.24 -7.73
N SER A 42 -14.28 14.35 -7.97
CA SER A 42 -13.64 15.60 -8.38
C SER A 42 -12.70 16.13 -7.31
N TYR A 43 -11.61 16.74 -7.74
CA TYR A 43 -10.73 17.53 -6.88
C TYR A 43 -10.74 18.99 -7.35
N ARG A 44 -11.23 19.90 -6.50
CA ARG A 44 -11.30 21.34 -6.77
C ARG A 44 -11.91 21.69 -8.13
N GLY A 45 -12.90 20.91 -8.56
CA GLY A 45 -13.61 21.10 -9.83
C GLY A 45 -12.96 20.42 -11.04
N LEU A 46 -11.96 19.56 -10.83
CA LEU A 46 -11.38 18.73 -11.89
C LEU A 46 -12.46 17.80 -12.46
N GLY A 47 -12.66 17.86 -13.76
CA GLY A 47 -13.63 17.04 -14.50
C GLY A 47 -13.04 15.73 -15.02
N ASP A 48 -13.80 15.10 -15.91
CA ASP A 48 -13.36 13.89 -16.61
C ASP A 48 -12.08 14.14 -17.42
N GLN A 49 -11.22 13.13 -17.46
CA GLN A 49 -9.93 13.23 -18.15
C GLN A 49 -9.47 11.87 -18.65
N VAL A 50 -8.47 11.86 -19.51
CA VAL A 50 -7.69 10.67 -19.81
C VAL A 50 -6.31 10.82 -19.15
N PHE A 51 -6.00 9.92 -18.25
CA PHE A 51 -4.72 9.90 -17.53
C PHE A 51 -3.88 8.70 -18.01
N ASP A 52 -2.76 8.96 -18.67
CA ASP A 52 -1.89 7.92 -19.25
C ASP A 52 -2.66 6.86 -20.07
N GLY A 53 -3.62 7.30 -20.89
CA GLY A 53 -4.47 6.44 -21.70
C GLY A 53 -5.65 5.80 -20.95
N ILE A 54 -5.80 6.05 -19.66
CA ILE A 54 -6.89 5.51 -18.81
C ILE A 54 -8.01 6.54 -18.75
N PRO A 55 -9.26 6.21 -19.16
CA PRO A 55 -10.42 7.07 -18.97
C PRO A 55 -10.73 7.22 -17.48
N VAL A 56 -10.84 8.45 -17.00
CA VAL A 56 -11.13 8.78 -15.59
C VAL A 56 -12.36 9.68 -15.53
N TYR A 57 -13.44 9.14 -14.98
CA TYR A 57 -14.71 9.86 -14.78
C TYR A 57 -14.77 10.41 -13.37
N ARG A 58 -15.07 11.73 -13.24
CA ARG A 58 -15.04 12.44 -11.97
C ARG A 58 -16.39 13.04 -11.62
N PHE A 59 -16.96 12.62 -10.51
CA PHE A 59 -18.22 13.20 -10.04
C PHE A 59 -17.98 14.40 -9.13
N ARG A 60 -18.78 15.44 -9.35
CA ARG A 60 -18.85 16.62 -8.48
C ARG A 60 -19.70 16.27 -7.27
N TYR A 61 -19.28 16.70 -6.07
CA TYR A 61 -20.03 16.45 -4.85
C TYR A 61 -20.29 17.70 -4.01
N PHE A 62 -19.65 18.82 -4.33
CA PHE A 62 -19.88 20.08 -3.65
C PHE A 62 -19.33 21.27 -4.45
N LEU A 63 -19.16 22.44 -3.80
CA LEU A 63 -18.50 23.61 -4.40
C LEU A 63 -17.00 23.35 -4.61
N ARG A 64 -16.44 23.83 -5.73
CA ARG A 64 -15.05 23.57 -6.17
C ARG A 64 -14.01 23.65 -5.05
N ARG A 65 -14.03 24.73 -4.25
CA ARG A 65 -13.06 24.97 -3.16
C ARG A 65 -13.08 23.90 -2.06
N TRP A 66 -14.17 23.15 -1.93
CA TRP A 66 -14.38 22.16 -0.89
C TRP A 66 -14.28 20.72 -1.39
N GLU A 67 -14.08 20.53 -2.69
CA GLU A 67 -13.86 19.20 -3.30
C GLU A 67 -12.42 18.72 -3.11
N ASN A 68 -12.02 18.54 -1.86
CA ASN A 68 -10.65 18.10 -1.49
C ASN A 68 -10.66 17.08 -0.34
N LEU A 69 -11.78 16.40 -0.10
CA LEU A 69 -11.99 15.53 1.06
C LEU A 69 -10.97 14.38 1.16
N THR A 70 -10.50 13.85 0.03
CA THR A 70 -9.77 12.57 -0.01
C THR A 70 -8.40 12.62 -0.70
N HIS A 71 -7.96 13.77 -1.20
CA HIS A 71 -6.77 13.84 -2.07
C HIS A 71 -5.46 14.24 -1.37
N GLU A 72 -5.53 15.10 -0.37
CA GLU A 72 -4.33 15.63 0.32
C GLU A 72 -4.12 14.99 1.68
N GLU A 73 -5.22 14.66 2.34
CA GLU A 73 -5.26 14.07 3.68
C GLU A 73 -6.36 13.01 3.74
N THR A 74 -6.38 12.24 4.82
CA THR A 74 -7.48 11.29 5.03
C THR A 74 -8.76 12.03 5.37
N ALA A 75 -9.91 11.50 4.92
CA ALA A 75 -11.21 12.09 5.22
C ALA A 75 -11.46 12.27 6.75
N PRO A 76 -11.13 11.31 7.63
CA PRO A 76 -11.25 11.48 9.08
C PRO A 76 -10.44 12.65 9.64
N ASP A 77 -9.23 12.89 9.15
CA ASP A 77 -8.40 14.00 9.63
C ASP A 77 -8.99 15.36 9.22
N ARG A 78 -9.53 15.47 8.00
CA ARG A 78 -10.23 16.68 7.57
C ARG A 78 -11.52 16.94 8.34
N MET A 79 -12.29 15.92 8.65
CA MET A 79 -13.54 16.03 9.42
C MET A 79 -13.33 16.61 10.82
N ARG A 80 -12.13 16.47 11.38
CA ARG A 80 -11.80 17.08 12.69
C ARG A 80 -11.65 18.60 12.64
N ARG A 81 -11.43 19.20 11.47
CA ARG A 81 -11.10 20.62 11.31
C ARG A 81 -12.32 21.54 11.34
N SER A 82 -13.49 21.11 10.84
CA SER A 82 -14.69 21.95 10.84
C SER A 82 -15.99 21.15 10.69
N LEU A 83 -17.11 21.77 11.10
CA LEU A 83 -18.45 21.18 10.93
C LEU A 83 -18.80 20.92 9.47
N LEU A 84 -18.37 21.81 8.54
CA LEU A 84 -18.62 21.62 7.12
C LEU A 84 -17.97 20.32 6.61
N TYR A 85 -16.72 20.06 6.98
CA TYR A 85 -16.06 18.80 6.58
C TYR A 85 -16.73 17.56 7.17
N ARG A 86 -17.45 17.67 8.29
CA ARG A 86 -18.24 16.56 8.84
C ARG A 86 -19.49 16.26 8.02
N MET A 87 -20.03 17.23 7.31
CA MET A 87 -21.19 17.05 6.42
C MET A 87 -20.81 16.62 5.00
N LEU A 88 -19.60 16.93 4.54
CA LEU A 88 -19.17 16.61 3.17
C LEU A 88 -19.25 15.10 2.81
N PRO A 89 -18.99 14.12 3.69
CA PRO A 89 -19.17 12.70 3.38
C PRO A 89 -20.59 12.36 2.93
N LEU A 90 -21.62 13.00 3.48
CA LEU A 90 -23.01 12.79 3.06
C LEU A 90 -23.21 13.21 1.60
N TRP A 91 -22.76 14.42 1.24
CA TRP A 91 -22.83 14.91 -0.14
C TRP A 91 -21.96 14.08 -1.08
N PHE A 92 -20.77 13.67 -0.64
CA PHE A 92 -19.88 12.80 -1.40
C PHE A 92 -20.57 11.49 -1.76
N VAL A 93 -21.19 10.83 -0.78
CA VAL A 93 -21.85 9.53 -0.99
C VAL A 93 -23.10 9.70 -1.86
N THR A 94 -24.00 10.64 -1.56
CA THR A 94 -25.25 10.78 -2.30
C THR A 94 -25.03 11.22 -3.74
N ALA A 95 -24.16 12.20 -3.98
CA ALA A 95 -23.78 12.63 -5.32
C ALA A 95 -23.06 11.52 -6.08
N GLY A 96 -22.13 10.81 -5.42
CA GLY A 96 -21.39 9.69 -5.99
C GLY A 96 -22.30 8.54 -6.39
N MET A 97 -23.27 8.16 -5.56
CA MET A 97 -24.26 7.10 -5.87
C MET A 97 -25.10 7.44 -7.09
N PHE A 98 -25.61 8.67 -7.15
CA PHE A 98 -26.40 9.13 -8.30
C PHE A 98 -25.54 9.18 -9.58
N ALA A 99 -24.34 9.73 -9.48
CA ALA A 99 -23.42 9.86 -10.61
C ALA A 99 -23.00 8.51 -11.17
N ILE A 100 -22.61 7.54 -10.32
CA ILE A 100 -22.18 6.21 -10.77
C ILE A 100 -23.35 5.41 -11.33
N TRP A 101 -24.54 5.50 -10.71
CA TRP A 101 -25.75 4.86 -11.24
C TRP A 101 -26.04 5.36 -12.65
N ARG A 102 -26.05 6.71 -12.86
CA ARG A 102 -26.25 7.30 -14.18
C ARG A 102 -25.15 6.91 -15.16
N HIS A 103 -23.89 6.84 -14.71
CA HIS A 103 -22.76 6.43 -15.52
C HIS A 103 -22.90 4.98 -15.99
N CYS A 104 -23.17 4.05 -15.09
CA CYS A 104 -23.36 2.62 -15.41
C CYS A 104 -24.62 2.32 -16.20
N ARG A 105 -25.63 3.21 -16.22
CA ARG A 105 -26.78 3.12 -17.14
C ARG A 105 -26.40 3.43 -18.59
N ARG A 106 -25.35 4.22 -18.80
CA ARG A 106 -24.86 4.62 -20.13
C ARG A 106 -23.71 3.74 -20.61
N HIS A 107 -22.89 3.28 -19.69
CA HIS A 107 -21.72 2.46 -19.93
C HIS A 107 -21.87 1.14 -19.18
N ARG A 108 -21.99 0.03 -19.92
CA ARG A 108 -22.12 -1.29 -19.28
C ARG A 108 -20.75 -1.83 -18.92
N TYR A 109 -20.63 -2.41 -17.74
CA TYR A 109 -19.45 -3.05 -17.21
C TYR A 109 -19.74 -4.50 -16.85
N ASP A 110 -18.74 -5.38 -17.00
CA ASP A 110 -18.78 -6.75 -16.52
C ASP A 110 -18.52 -6.81 -15.02
N VAL A 111 -17.60 -5.94 -14.54
CA VAL A 111 -17.17 -5.89 -13.14
C VAL A 111 -17.09 -4.44 -12.65
N ILE A 112 -17.63 -4.22 -11.45
CA ILE A 112 -17.39 -3.01 -10.63
C ILE A 112 -16.41 -3.39 -9.53
N HIS A 113 -15.23 -2.80 -9.53
CA HIS A 113 -14.21 -3.06 -8.53
C HIS A 113 -14.09 -1.88 -7.56
N VAL A 114 -14.58 -2.04 -6.36
CA VAL A 114 -14.54 -1.03 -5.29
C VAL A 114 -13.28 -1.19 -4.46
N HIS A 115 -12.50 -0.12 -4.37
CA HIS A 115 -11.36 0.00 -3.47
C HIS A 115 -11.76 0.80 -2.24
N TRP A 116 -11.35 0.37 -1.04
CA TRP A 116 -11.74 0.99 0.24
C TRP A 116 -13.27 1.04 0.42
N PRO A 117 -13.90 -0.05 0.89
CA PRO A 117 -15.36 -0.17 0.96
C PRO A 117 -16.04 0.91 1.81
N VAL A 118 -15.34 1.54 2.74
CA VAL A 118 -15.88 2.62 3.57
C VAL A 118 -15.48 3.98 2.99
N PRO A 119 -16.43 4.76 2.40
CA PRO A 119 -17.86 4.48 2.21
C PRO A 119 -18.22 3.95 0.80
N LEU A 120 -17.22 3.64 -0.07
CA LEU A 120 -17.42 3.42 -1.51
C LEU A 120 -18.28 2.19 -1.86
N ALA A 121 -18.50 1.27 -0.91
CA ALA A 121 -19.42 0.15 -1.12
C ALA A 121 -20.84 0.60 -1.49
N LEU A 122 -21.30 1.78 -1.03
CA LEU A 122 -22.58 2.36 -1.45
C LEU A 122 -22.59 2.74 -2.93
N LEU A 123 -21.47 3.24 -3.45
CA LEU A 123 -21.33 3.53 -4.88
C LEU A 123 -21.34 2.22 -5.69
N GLY A 124 -20.60 1.19 -5.21
CA GLY A 124 -20.62 -0.14 -5.82
C GLY A 124 -22.03 -0.74 -5.88
N TRP A 125 -22.77 -0.64 -4.79
CA TRP A 125 -24.15 -1.07 -4.72
C TRP A 125 -25.07 -0.29 -5.70
N ALA A 126 -24.90 1.03 -5.81
CA ALA A 126 -25.65 1.86 -6.76
C ALA A 126 -25.31 1.48 -8.22
N ALA A 127 -24.03 1.18 -8.51
CA ALA A 127 -23.61 0.71 -9.82
C ALA A 127 -24.27 -0.64 -10.20
N GLN A 128 -24.34 -1.61 -9.29
CA GLN A 128 -25.03 -2.89 -9.49
C GLN A 128 -26.54 -2.74 -9.78
N ARG A 129 -27.17 -1.66 -9.28
CA ARG A 129 -28.58 -1.35 -9.59
C ARG A 129 -28.79 -0.80 -11.00
N ALA A 130 -27.72 -0.35 -11.64
CA ALA A 130 -27.74 0.16 -13.01
C ALA A 130 -27.59 -0.94 -14.08
N GLY A 131 -27.04 -2.11 -13.72
CA GLY A 131 -26.80 -3.23 -14.66
C GLY A 131 -26.31 -4.50 -13.96
N PRO A 132 -26.10 -5.60 -14.69
CA PRO A 132 -25.79 -6.92 -14.15
C PRO A 132 -24.30 -7.13 -13.82
N ALA A 133 -23.54 -6.06 -13.53
CA ALA A 133 -22.12 -6.17 -13.24
C ALA A 133 -21.83 -6.93 -11.92
N GLY A 134 -20.82 -7.77 -11.93
CA GLY A 134 -20.27 -8.37 -10.70
C GLY A 134 -19.59 -7.33 -9.82
N LEU A 135 -19.73 -7.43 -8.49
CA LEU A 135 -19.13 -6.52 -7.52
C LEU A 135 -17.95 -7.17 -6.84
N VAL A 136 -16.77 -6.61 -7.03
CA VAL A 136 -15.54 -6.98 -6.32
C VAL A 136 -15.18 -5.87 -5.35
N THR A 137 -14.81 -6.22 -4.13
CA THR A 137 -14.42 -5.24 -3.11
C THR A 137 -13.05 -5.59 -2.53
N THR A 138 -12.12 -4.65 -2.60
CA THR A 138 -10.79 -4.79 -1.99
C THR A 138 -10.67 -3.99 -0.70
N VAL A 139 -10.22 -4.69 0.36
CA VAL A 139 -9.97 -4.17 1.71
C VAL A 139 -8.47 -4.03 1.94
N TYR A 140 -8.06 -2.85 2.44
CA TYR A 140 -6.65 -2.46 2.60
C TYR A 140 -6.15 -2.51 4.05
N GLY A 141 -7.01 -2.92 4.99
CA GLY A 141 -6.71 -3.05 6.41
C GLY A 141 -6.95 -1.77 7.22
N VAL A 142 -6.62 -0.60 6.68
CA VAL A 142 -6.82 0.67 7.38
C VAL A 142 -8.28 0.89 7.78
N GLU A 143 -9.23 0.59 6.92
CA GLU A 143 -10.67 0.69 7.19
C GLU A 143 -11.14 -0.32 8.24
N VAL A 144 -10.54 -1.52 8.29
CA VAL A 144 -10.84 -2.53 9.32
C VAL A 144 -10.37 -2.02 10.68
N ARG A 145 -9.17 -1.46 10.74
CA ARG A 145 -8.60 -0.88 11.97
C ARG A 145 -9.37 0.36 12.44
N TRP A 146 -9.81 1.24 11.51
CA TRP A 146 -10.70 2.35 11.86
C TRP A 146 -11.99 1.86 12.52
N VAL A 147 -12.60 0.80 11.99
CA VAL A 147 -13.82 0.20 12.55
C VAL A 147 -13.55 -0.45 13.91
N LYS A 148 -12.41 -1.09 14.10
CA LYS A 148 -12.04 -1.71 15.39
C LYS A 148 -11.74 -0.69 16.49
N HIS A 149 -11.00 0.38 16.18
CA HIS A 149 -10.42 1.27 17.17
C HIS A 149 -11.09 2.66 17.28
N GLY A 150 -11.89 3.08 16.31
CA GLY A 150 -12.47 4.43 16.31
C GLY A 150 -13.92 4.53 15.84
N LEU A 151 -14.24 3.88 14.72
CA LEU A 151 -15.54 4.01 14.06
C LEU A 151 -16.37 2.72 14.22
N ARG A 152 -16.48 2.22 15.44
CA ARG A 152 -17.14 0.93 15.75
C ARG A 152 -18.57 0.82 15.24
N PHE A 153 -19.29 1.94 15.12
CA PHE A 153 -20.64 2.00 14.55
C PHE A 153 -20.67 1.61 13.05
N LEU A 154 -19.54 1.70 12.34
CA LEU A 154 -19.42 1.25 10.94
C LEU A 154 -19.15 -0.25 10.80
N LYS A 155 -19.05 -1.01 11.90
CA LYS A 155 -18.84 -2.47 11.85
C LYS A 155 -19.92 -3.17 11.04
N GLY A 156 -21.18 -2.84 11.29
CA GLY A 156 -22.32 -3.35 10.51
C GLY A 156 -22.28 -2.97 9.05
N PHE A 157 -21.82 -1.74 8.74
CA PHE A 157 -21.66 -1.29 7.37
C PHE A 157 -20.56 -2.06 6.62
N LEU A 158 -19.39 -2.26 7.25
CA LEU A 158 -18.30 -3.03 6.63
C LEU A 158 -18.71 -4.49 6.40
N ALA A 159 -19.41 -5.11 7.38
CA ALA A 159 -19.97 -6.45 7.22
C ALA A 159 -21.02 -6.52 6.09
N TRP A 160 -21.89 -5.53 5.98
CA TRP A 160 -22.84 -5.41 4.88
C TRP A 160 -22.13 -5.28 3.52
N ALA A 161 -21.13 -4.42 3.43
CA ALA A 161 -20.35 -4.23 2.22
C ALA A 161 -19.70 -5.53 1.74
N ALA A 162 -19.08 -6.27 2.67
CA ALA A 162 -18.46 -7.56 2.36
C ALA A 162 -19.48 -8.62 1.90
N ARG A 163 -20.61 -8.77 2.62
CA ARG A 163 -21.68 -9.72 2.23
C ARG A 163 -22.36 -9.37 0.90
N ARG A 164 -22.33 -8.10 0.52
CA ARG A 164 -22.95 -7.62 -0.71
C ARG A 164 -22.09 -7.82 -1.93
N SER A 165 -20.78 -7.99 -1.72
CA SER A 165 -19.82 -8.22 -2.80
C SER A 165 -19.88 -9.66 -3.31
N ASP A 166 -19.80 -9.85 -4.61
CA ASP A 166 -19.69 -11.18 -5.23
C ASP A 166 -18.33 -11.82 -4.93
N ARG A 167 -17.29 -10.97 -4.76
CA ARG A 167 -15.95 -11.36 -4.28
C ARG A 167 -15.38 -10.29 -3.35
N VAL A 168 -14.76 -10.75 -2.28
CA VAL A 168 -14.04 -9.91 -1.32
C VAL A 168 -12.55 -10.25 -1.38
N VAL A 169 -11.73 -9.23 -1.54
CA VAL A 169 -10.28 -9.38 -1.61
C VAL A 169 -9.63 -8.57 -0.49
N ALA A 170 -8.65 -9.14 0.19
CA ALA A 170 -7.77 -8.46 1.13
C ALA A 170 -6.36 -8.37 0.56
N ILE A 171 -5.63 -7.30 0.89
CA ILE A 171 -4.26 -7.11 0.39
C ILE A 171 -3.21 -7.98 1.10
N SER A 172 -3.57 -8.58 2.25
CA SER A 172 -2.69 -9.43 3.05
C SER A 172 -3.50 -10.45 3.85
N ALA A 173 -2.86 -11.53 4.29
CA ALA A 173 -3.49 -12.53 5.16
C ALA A 173 -3.87 -11.92 6.52
N ASP A 174 -3.07 -10.96 7.00
CA ASP A 174 -3.39 -10.19 8.21
C ASP A 174 -4.68 -9.39 8.05
N THR A 175 -4.82 -8.63 6.96
CA THR A 175 -6.06 -7.90 6.64
C THR A 175 -7.26 -8.84 6.50
N ALA A 176 -7.07 -10.01 5.87
CA ALA A 176 -8.12 -11.02 5.75
C ALA A 176 -8.52 -11.59 7.12
N ARG A 177 -7.56 -11.87 8.00
CA ARG A 177 -7.81 -12.32 9.37
C ARG A 177 -8.60 -11.28 10.16
N GLU A 178 -8.16 -10.02 10.13
CA GLU A 178 -8.86 -8.92 10.81
C GLU A 178 -10.30 -8.74 10.31
N LEU A 179 -10.54 -8.89 9.00
CA LEU A 179 -11.88 -8.77 8.43
C LEU A 179 -12.78 -9.95 8.82
N ARG A 180 -12.24 -11.19 8.94
CA ARG A 180 -12.98 -12.37 9.42
C ARG A 180 -13.51 -12.21 10.84
N GLU A 181 -12.87 -11.40 11.69
CA GLU A 181 -13.40 -11.07 13.04
C GLU A 181 -14.67 -10.20 12.97
N ILE A 182 -14.94 -9.58 11.81
CA ILE A 182 -16.09 -8.70 11.60
C ILE A 182 -17.20 -9.41 10.83
N VAL A 183 -16.85 -10.23 9.83
CA VAL A 183 -17.79 -10.86 8.92
C VAL A 183 -17.26 -12.21 8.45
N ASP A 184 -18.16 -13.18 8.40
CA ASP A 184 -17.89 -14.51 7.85
C ASP A 184 -18.32 -14.52 6.35
N VAL A 185 -17.33 -14.40 5.47
CA VAL A 185 -17.45 -14.50 4.01
C VAL A 185 -16.14 -15.05 3.43
N PRO A 186 -16.16 -15.68 2.27
CA PRO A 186 -14.94 -16.03 1.56
C PRO A 186 -14.11 -14.78 1.24
N ILE A 187 -12.83 -14.78 1.63
CA ILE A 187 -11.90 -13.67 1.40
C ILE A 187 -10.69 -14.20 0.66
N GLU A 188 -10.47 -13.70 -0.53
CA GLU A 188 -9.26 -13.96 -1.29
C GLU A 188 -8.14 -12.98 -0.89
N VAL A 189 -6.89 -13.42 -0.90
CA VAL A 189 -5.77 -12.55 -0.57
C VAL A 189 -4.98 -12.26 -1.83
N ILE A 190 -5.08 -11.04 -2.36
CA ILE A 190 -4.29 -10.59 -3.51
C ILE A 190 -3.52 -9.33 -3.11
N PRO A 191 -2.21 -9.44 -2.88
CA PRO A 191 -1.39 -8.27 -2.60
C PRO A 191 -1.27 -7.39 -3.84
N TYR A 192 -1.04 -6.11 -3.64
CA TYR A 192 -0.52 -5.24 -4.69
C TYR A 192 1.01 -5.31 -4.71
N THR A 193 1.63 -4.88 -5.80
CA THR A 193 3.08 -4.96 -5.96
C THR A 193 3.68 -3.60 -6.30
N THR A 194 4.98 -3.55 -6.45
CA THR A 194 5.72 -2.32 -6.72
C THR A 194 5.45 -1.77 -8.13
N SER A 195 5.51 -0.44 -8.25
CA SER A 195 5.54 0.25 -9.55
C SER A 195 6.95 0.45 -10.11
N LEU A 196 7.99 0.06 -9.36
CA LEU A 196 9.36 0.12 -9.86
C LEU A 196 9.56 -0.89 -11.00
N PRO A 197 10.42 -0.56 -11.98
CA PRO A 197 10.74 -1.47 -13.08
C PRO A 197 11.27 -2.82 -12.59
N ASP A 198 10.94 -3.87 -13.32
CA ASP A 198 11.50 -5.20 -13.06
C ASP A 198 13.00 -5.22 -13.39
N THR A 199 13.79 -5.70 -12.46
CA THR A 199 15.26 -5.85 -12.60
C THR A 199 15.65 -7.25 -13.04
N ALA A 200 14.72 -8.05 -13.57
CA ALA A 200 14.93 -9.46 -13.90
C ALA A 200 16.17 -9.75 -14.77
N ALA A 201 16.51 -8.82 -15.67
CA ALA A 201 17.63 -8.97 -16.60
C ALA A 201 18.97 -8.39 -16.09
N VAL A 202 19.00 -7.75 -14.90
CA VAL A 202 20.21 -7.10 -14.40
C VAL A 202 20.87 -7.97 -13.33
N ALA A 203 22.10 -8.40 -13.58
CA ALA A 203 22.97 -8.93 -12.54
C ALA A 203 23.38 -7.77 -11.64
N LEU A 204 22.78 -7.71 -10.45
CA LEU A 204 23.07 -6.65 -9.49
C LEU A 204 24.22 -7.08 -8.59
N PRO A 205 25.29 -6.30 -8.46
CA PRO A 205 26.33 -6.57 -7.49
C PRO A 205 25.70 -6.51 -6.09
N GLN A 206 26.00 -7.51 -5.27
CA GLN A 206 25.63 -7.52 -3.85
C GLN A 206 26.75 -6.83 -3.08
N PRO A 207 26.57 -5.59 -2.60
CA PRO A 207 27.63 -4.92 -1.85
C PRO A 207 27.77 -5.55 -0.47
N THR A 208 28.96 -6.05 -0.17
CA THR A 208 29.32 -6.56 1.16
C THR A 208 29.49 -5.44 2.18
N HIS A 209 29.60 -4.18 1.74
CA HIS A 209 29.91 -3.00 2.57
C HIS A 209 29.00 -1.80 2.27
N GLY A 210 27.72 -2.03 1.94
CA GLY A 210 26.75 -0.96 1.75
C GLY A 210 26.13 -0.44 3.06
N PRO A 211 25.33 0.65 3.00
CA PRO A 211 24.58 1.13 4.15
C PRO A 211 23.44 0.19 4.53
N VAL A 212 22.98 0.27 5.77
CA VAL A 212 21.63 -0.15 6.16
C VAL A 212 20.65 0.84 5.54
N LEU A 213 19.64 0.38 4.83
CA LEU A 213 18.70 1.22 4.12
C LEU A 213 17.28 1.12 4.72
N PHE A 214 16.66 2.28 4.94
CA PHE A 214 15.23 2.41 5.19
C PHE A 214 14.60 3.30 4.11
N VAL A 215 13.41 2.92 3.64
CA VAL A 215 12.60 3.74 2.71
C VAL A 215 11.17 3.80 3.22
N GLY A 216 10.63 5.03 3.38
CA GLY A 216 9.24 5.22 3.75
C GLY A 216 8.94 6.55 4.44
N ARG A 217 7.66 6.79 4.72
CA ARG A 217 7.24 7.96 5.50
C ARG A 217 7.76 7.85 6.93
N LEU A 218 8.26 8.94 7.47
CA LEU A 218 8.75 8.99 8.85
C LEU A 218 7.59 9.28 9.81
N VAL A 219 6.85 8.21 10.12
CA VAL A 219 5.70 8.18 11.05
C VAL A 219 5.88 7.05 12.04
N GLU A 220 5.28 7.17 13.23
CA GLU A 220 5.44 6.26 14.38
C GLU A 220 5.37 4.77 13.97
N ARG A 221 4.31 4.36 13.24
CA ARG A 221 4.12 2.96 12.85
C ARG A 221 5.24 2.36 11.98
N LYS A 222 6.10 3.18 11.40
CA LYS A 222 7.27 2.70 10.63
C LYS A 222 8.47 2.33 11.50
N GLY A 223 8.43 2.66 12.79
CA GLY A 223 9.37 2.18 13.80
C GLY A 223 10.83 2.58 13.59
N VAL A 224 11.09 3.67 12.85
CA VAL A 224 12.48 4.10 12.50
C VAL A 224 13.32 4.41 13.75
N ALA A 225 12.68 4.80 14.86
CA ALA A 225 13.37 5.00 16.13
C ALA A 225 14.08 3.73 16.62
N HIS A 226 13.43 2.55 16.46
CA HIS A 226 14.02 1.25 16.81
C HIS A 226 15.19 0.89 15.89
N LEU A 227 15.15 1.31 14.62
CA LEU A 227 16.24 1.09 13.68
C LEU A 227 17.47 1.95 14.06
N VAL A 228 17.26 3.23 14.42
CA VAL A 228 18.34 4.10 14.89
C VAL A 228 19.01 3.50 16.13
N GLU A 229 18.23 2.99 17.09
CA GLU A 229 18.76 2.28 18.25
C GLU A 229 19.52 1.00 17.90
N ALA A 230 18.97 0.21 16.97
CA ALA A 230 19.61 -1.03 16.54
C ALA A 230 20.97 -0.77 15.89
N VAL A 231 21.07 0.28 15.04
CA VAL A 231 22.35 0.67 14.43
C VAL A 231 23.35 1.17 15.46
N ALA A 232 22.91 1.91 16.48
CA ALA A 232 23.79 2.33 17.58
C ALA A 232 24.37 1.13 18.34
N ARG A 233 23.57 0.07 18.54
CA ARG A 233 24.00 -1.17 19.23
C ARG A 233 25.05 -1.98 18.43
N LEU A 234 25.24 -1.73 17.14
CA LEU A 234 26.29 -2.36 16.33
C LEU A 234 27.69 -1.78 16.59
N GLY A 235 27.82 -0.81 17.51
CA GLY A 235 29.08 -0.21 17.90
C GLY A 235 29.63 0.81 16.90
N ASP A 236 30.79 1.38 17.23
CA ASP A 236 31.35 2.53 16.50
C ASP A 236 31.80 2.17 15.07
N GLN A 237 32.19 0.94 14.82
CA GLN A 237 32.56 0.42 13.49
C GLN A 237 31.36 -0.16 12.72
N GLY A 238 30.13 0.05 13.24
CA GLY A 238 28.91 -0.41 12.58
C GLY A 238 28.65 0.34 11.27
N PRO A 239 27.72 -0.19 10.44
CA PRO A 239 27.39 0.37 9.14
C PRO A 239 26.74 1.76 9.26
N SER A 240 26.82 2.56 8.19
CA SER A 240 25.99 3.76 8.07
C SER A 240 24.52 3.39 7.84
N LEU A 241 23.63 4.30 8.26
CA LEU A 241 22.18 4.19 8.05
C LEU A 241 21.75 5.27 7.06
N GLU A 242 21.17 4.84 5.94
CA GLU A 242 20.54 5.73 4.97
C GLU A 242 19.01 5.68 5.13
N ILE A 243 18.40 6.85 5.35
CA ILE A 243 16.95 7.00 5.52
C ILE A 243 16.41 7.83 4.35
N ILE A 244 15.59 7.20 3.50
CA ILE A 244 14.90 7.83 2.38
C ILE A 244 13.43 8.02 2.73
N GLY A 245 12.96 9.25 2.59
CA GLY A 245 11.61 9.67 2.91
C GLY A 245 11.57 10.81 3.91
N ASP A 246 10.37 11.28 4.20
CA ASP A 246 10.13 12.39 5.12
C ASP A 246 8.87 12.16 5.96
N GLY A 247 8.72 12.95 7.03
CA GLY A 247 7.55 12.88 7.90
C GLY A 247 7.77 13.56 9.25
N PRO A 248 6.72 13.60 10.08
CA PRO A 248 6.74 14.33 11.36
C PRO A 248 7.78 13.80 12.37
N GLU A 249 8.17 12.52 12.26
CA GLU A 249 9.16 11.91 13.16
C GLU A 249 10.61 12.36 12.88
N ARG A 250 10.90 12.99 11.72
CA ARG A 250 12.28 13.32 11.32
C ARG A 250 13.07 14.11 12.38
N PRO A 251 12.55 15.19 12.98
CA PRO A 251 13.31 15.92 14.01
C PRO A 251 13.64 15.06 15.24
N GLY A 252 12.70 14.25 15.70
CA GLY A 252 12.88 13.34 16.82
C GLY A 252 13.92 12.25 16.53
N LEU A 253 13.94 11.72 15.31
CA LEU A 253 14.90 10.71 14.86
C LEU A 253 16.33 11.30 14.78
N GLN A 254 16.48 12.54 14.31
CA GLN A 254 17.76 13.23 14.28
C GLN A 254 18.30 13.49 15.70
N ALA A 255 17.44 13.97 16.60
CA ALA A 255 17.81 14.16 18.01
C ALA A 255 18.21 12.83 18.67
N ARG A 256 17.51 11.73 18.37
CA ARG A 256 17.81 10.40 18.89
C ARG A 256 19.16 9.89 18.37
N ALA A 257 19.48 10.06 17.09
CA ALA A 257 20.78 9.71 16.53
C ALA A 257 21.93 10.48 17.20
N ALA A 258 21.72 11.76 17.45
CA ALA A 258 22.69 12.59 18.16
C ALA A 258 22.90 12.14 19.63
N ALA A 259 21.81 11.87 20.35
CA ALA A 259 21.85 11.37 21.73
C ALA A 259 22.54 10.01 21.87
N LEU A 260 22.49 9.18 20.82
CA LEU A 260 23.16 7.88 20.76
C LEU A 260 24.59 7.95 20.19
N GLY A 261 25.09 9.15 19.85
CA GLY A 261 26.46 9.35 19.35
C GLY A 261 26.71 8.83 17.93
N ILE A 262 25.65 8.65 17.13
CA ILE A 262 25.74 8.10 15.76
C ILE A 262 25.26 9.06 14.67
N ALA A 263 25.13 10.34 14.97
CA ALA A 263 24.59 11.35 14.04
C ALA A 263 25.37 11.42 12.72
N ASP A 264 26.67 11.25 12.77
CA ASP A 264 27.58 11.24 11.62
C ASP A 264 27.43 10.03 10.70
N ARG A 265 26.83 8.95 11.20
CA ARG A 265 26.55 7.71 10.46
C ARG A 265 25.12 7.60 9.94
N VAL A 266 24.21 8.54 10.31
CA VAL A 266 22.79 8.51 9.90
C VAL A 266 22.52 9.61 8.89
N VAL A 267 22.22 9.23 7.65
CA VAL A 267 21.98 10.15 6.54
C VAL A 267 20.49 10.20 6.20
N PHE A 268 19.87 11.36 6.41
CA PHE A 268 18.48 11.64 6.04
C PHE A 268 18.42 12.29 4.65
N ARG A 269 18.07 11.50 3.63
CA ARG A 269 18.04 11.95 2.22
C ARG A 269 16.78 12.76 1.84
N GLY A 270 15.71 12.69 2.65
CA GLY A 270 14.42 13.22 2.25
C GLY A 270 13.81 12.44 1.07
N GLN A 271 13.06 13.12 0.22
CA GLN A 271 12.54 12.54 -1.03
C GLN A 271 13.64 12.52 -2.08
N VAL A 272 13.74 11.42 -2.81
CA VAL A 272 14.73 11.21 -3.87
C VAL A 272 14.03 10.86 -5.19
N THR A 273 14.75 10.95 -6.30
CA THR A 273 14.25 10.50 -7.61
C THR A 273 14.12 8.98 -7.67
N THR A 274 13.36 8.47 -8.64
CA THR A 274 13.22 7.02 -8.85
C THR A 274 14.56 6.36 -9.11
N GLU A 275 15.42 6.99 -9.89
CA GLU A 275 16.75 6.48 -10.22
C GLU A 275 17.68 6.45 -9.01
N GLU A 276 17.61 7.44 -8.13
CA GLU A 276 18.36 7.46 -6.86
C GLU A 276 17.85 6.38 -5.92
N LEU A 277 16.53 6.20 -5.83
CA LEU A 277 15.91 5.14 -5.03
C LEU A 277 16.37 3.74 -5.48
N GLN A 278 16.36 3.49 -6.79
CA GLN A 278 16.85 2.23 -7.38
C GLN A 278 18.32 1.98 -7.04
N ARG A 279 19.18 3.01 -7.17
CA ARG A 279 20.60 2.92 -6.79
C ARG A 279 20.77 2.63 -5.29
N SER A 280 19.94 3.24 -4.44
CA SER A 280 20.00 2.99 -3.00
C SER A 280 19.62 1.56 -2.65
N TYR A 281 18.57 0.98 -3.27
CA TYR A 281 18.27 -0.44 -3.11
C TYR A 281 19.44 -1.32 -3.56
N ALA A 282 20.00 -1.07 -4.75
CA ALA A 282 21.07 -1.90 -5.33
C ALA A 282 22.36 -1.88 -4.51
N ARG A 283 22.69 -0.75 -3.82
CA ARG A 283 23.93 -0.60 -3.03
C ARG A 283 23.78 -0.93 -1.55
N ALA A 284 22.56 -1.12 -1.05
CA ALA A 284 22.33 -1.40 0.36
C ALA A 284 22.88 -2.79 0.76
N ALA A 285 23.58 -2.86 1.87
CA ALA A 285 23.99 -4.15 2.46
C ALA A 285 22.79 -4.92 3.01
N VAL A 286 21.79 -4.18 3.54
CA VAL A 286 20.54 -4.73 4.05
C VAL A 286 19.46 -3.64 4.04
N PHE A 287 18.26 -4.04 3.64
CA PHE A 287 17.06 -3.18 3.73
C PHE A 287 16.29 -3.52 5.02
N VAL A 288 15.76 -2.50 5.70
CA VAL A 288 15.06 -2.69 6.97
C VAL A 288 13.67 -2.05 6.95
N LEU A 289 12.66 -2.83 7.37
CA LEU A 289 11.31 -2.32 7.62
C LEU A 289 10.90 -2.67 9.06
N PRO A 290 11.23 -1.83 10.06
CA PRO A 290 11.05 -2.12 11.48
C PRO A 290 9.68 -1.69 12.01
N SER A 291 8.62 -1.88 11.22
CA SER A 291 7.27 -1.41 11.53
C SER A 291 6.77 -1.91 12.89
N VAL A 292 5.96 -1.07 13.54
CA VAL A 292 5.35 -1.34 14.84
C VAL A 292 3.85 -1.10 14.79
N LEU A 293 3.15 -1.49 15.84
CA LEU A 293 1.79 -1.04 16.12
C LEU A 293 1.90 0.36 16.75
N ASP A 294 1.28 1.36 16.14
CA ASP A 294 1.28 2.72 16.70
C ASP A 294 0.19 2.90 17.79
N ALA A 295 0.22 4.04 18.46
CA ALA A 295 -0.74 4.38 19.52
C ALA A 295 -2.20 4.41 19.05
N ARG A 296 -2.46 4.44 17.75
CA ARG A 296 -3.81 4.40 17.14
C ARG A 296 -4.24 2.99 16.75
N GLY A 297 -3.39 1.97 16.98
CA GLY A 297 -3.62 0.59 16.54
C GLY A 297 -3.42 0.39 15.04
N ASP A 298 -2.70 1.29 14.34
CA ASP A 298 -2.33 1.11 12.95
C ASP A 298 -0.94 0.50 12.79
N THR A 299 -0.75 -0.28 11.74
CA THR A 299 0.52 -0.94 11.43
C THR A 299 0.71 -1.09 9.91
N GLU A 300 1.67 -1.88 9.49
CA GLU A 300 1.96 -2.12 8.07
C GLU A 300 0.90 -3.02 7.43
N GLY A 301 0.20 -2.50 6.43
CA GLY A 301 -0.81 -3.27 5.71
C GLY A 301 -0.23 -4.37 4.83
N LEU A 302 0.91 -4.11 4.18
CA LEU A 302 1.60 -5.06 3.30
C LEU A 302 3.13 -4.90 3.34
N GLY A 303 3.66 -3.68 3.13
CA GLY A 303 5.10 -3.43 3.12
C GLY A 303 5.75 -3.52 1.73
N VAL A 304 5.18 -2.88 0.71
CA VAL A 304 5.64 -2.92 -0.70
C VAL A 304 7.13 -2.57 -0.86
N VAL A 305 7.67 -1.70 -0.04
CA VAL A 305 9.11 -1.36 -0.05
C VAL A 305 10.02 -2.57 0.20
N LEU A 306 9.50 -3.64 0.83
CA LEU A 306 10.20 -4.93 0.94
C LEU A 306 10.28 -5.61 -0.43
N LEU A 307 9.18 -5.61 -1.20
CA LEU A 307 9.18 -6.15 -2.56
C LEU A 307 10.16 -5.40 -3.46
N GLU A 308 10.25 -4.08 -3.27
CA GLU A 308 11.21 -3.24 -3.96
C GLU A 308 12.64 -3.68 -3.65
N ALA A 309 13.03 -3.73 -2.38
CA ALA A 309 14.35 -4.18 -1.97
C ALA A 309 14.69 -5.61 -2.45
N MET A 310 13.75 -6.54 -2.25
CA MET A 310 13.91 -7.95 -2.68
C MET A 310 14.05 -8.08 -4.21
N ASN A 311 13.38 -7.23 -4.99
CA ASN A 311 13.52 -7.21 -6.46
C ASN A 311 14.95 -6.87 -6.89
N TYR A 312 15.67 -6.05 -6.11
CA TYR A 312 17.09 -5.77 -6.29
C TYR A 312 18.02 -6.84 -5.69
N GLY A 313 17.48 -7.91 -5.12
CA GLY A 313 18.27 -8.93 -4.45
C GLY A 313 18.87 -8.47 -3.12
N THR A 314 18.46 -7.34 -2.61
CA THR A 314 18.89 -6.80 -1.33
C THR A 314 18.30 -7.65 -0.20
N PRO A 315 19.12 -8.20 0.72
CA PRO A 315 18.60 -8.94 1.86
C PRO A 315 17.73 -8.03 2.74
N VAL A 316 16.65 -8.57 3.29
CA VAL A 316 15.72 -7.80 4.09
C VAL A 316 15.65 -8.29 5.53
N VAL A 317 15.56 -7.34 6.47
CA VAL A 317 15.22 -7.58 7.88
C VAL A 317 13.98 -6.76 8.20
N ALA A 318 12.95 -7.39 8.76
CA ALA A 318 11.69 -6.69 9.01
C ALA A 318 11.01 -7.14 10.30
N SER A 319 10.09 -6.35 10.81
CA SER A 319 9.27 -6.71 11.95
C SER A 319 8.23 -7.77 11.58
N ARG A 320 7.99 -8.74 12.46
CA ARG A 320 6.94 -9.75 12.33
C ARG A 320 5.59 -9.15 12.74
N ILE A 321 5.03 -8.27 11.88
CA ILE A 321 3.76 -7.59 12.16
C ILE A 321 2.99 -7.29 10.87
N GLY A 322 1.67 -7.23 10.97
CA GLY A 322 0.77 -6.87 9.87
C GLY A 322 0.94 -7.79 8.66
N GLY A 323 0.97 -7.22 7.47
CA GLY A 323 1.16 -7.95 6.20
C GLY A 323 2.61 -8.29 5.85
N ILE A 324 3.60 -7.92 6.66
CA ILE A 324 5.03 -8.20 6.40
C ILE A 324 5.31 -9.69 6.26
N PRO A 325 4.76 -10.60 7.11
CA PRO A 325 4.98 -12.04 6.97
C PRO A 325 4.42 -12.66 5.68
N ASP A 326 3.53 -11.98 4.97
CA ASP A 326 3.07 -12.44 3.65
C ASP A 326 4.15 -12.26 2.59
N ILE A 327 4.99 -11.24 2.74
CA ILE A 327 6.09 -10.92 1.83
C ILE A 327 7.34 -11.72 2.22
N VAL A 328 7.77 -11.63 3.47
CA VAL A 328 9.02 -12.18 3.96
C VAL A 328 8.77 -13.54 4.63
N GLU A 329 9.43 -14.58 4.12
CA GLU A 329 9.50 -15.91 4.74
C GLU A 329 10.77 -15.98 5.58
N ASP A 330 10.56 -16.07 6.91
CA ASP A 330 11.63 -15.95 7.90
C ASP A 330 12.72 -17.00 7.73
N GLY A 331 13.99 -16.57 7.72
CA GLY A 331 15.16 -17.40 7.51
C GLY A 331 15.38 -17.89 6.07
N ILE A 332 14.40 -17.65 5.17
CA ILE A 332 14.45 -18.08 3.76
C ILE A 332 14.64 -16.87 2.83
N SER A 333 13.67 -15.95 2.78
CA SER A 333 13.70 -14.77 1.90
C SER A 333 14.01 -13.46 2.61
N GLY A 334 14.33 -13.53 3.91
CA GLY A 334 14.66 -12.43 4.78
C GLY A 334 14.66 -12.89 6.24
N LEU A 335 14.88 -11.96 7.18
CA LEU A 335 14.76 -12.23 8.61
C LEU A 335 13.61 -11.43 9.21
N LEU A 336 12.81 -12.07 10.06
CA LEU A 336 11.73 -11.45 10.81
C LEU A 336 12.08 -11.39 12.30
N VAL A 337 11.96 -10.18 12.88
CA VAL A 337 12.20 -9.94 14.31
C VAL A 337 10.91 -9.47 15.01
N PRO A 338 10.80 -9.60 16.34
CA PRO A 338 9.69 -9.00 17.08
C PRO A 338 9.58 -7.49 16.84
N ALA A 339 8.36 -6.99 16.66
CA ALA A 339 8.12 -5.56 16.46
C ALA A 339 8.51 -4.76 17.71
N GLY A 340 9.23 -3.66 17.54
CA GLY A 340 9.67 -2.79 18.64
C GLY A 340 10.91 -3.30 19.40
N ASP A 341 11.48 -4.44 19.02
CA ASP A 341 12.67 -5.00 19.66
C ASP A 341 13.95 -4.55 18.93
N SER A 342 14.54 -3.44 19.41
CA SER A 342 15.79 -2.91 18.85
C SER A 342 17.00 -3.84 19.05
N ALA A 343 16.98 -4.70 20.09
CA ALA A 343 18.08 -5.63 20.34
C ALA A 343 18.01 -6.82 19.36
N ALA A 344 16.84 -7.41 19.16
CA ALA A 344 16.63 -8.46 18.16
C ALA A 344 16.92 -7.93 16.74
N LEU A 345 16.54 -6.67 16.46
CA LEU A 345 16.83 -6.02 15.17
C LEU A 345 18.33 -5.86 14.96
N ALA A 346 19.09 -5.38 15.98
CA ALA A 346 20.56 -5.26 15.94
C ALA A 346 21.22 -6.62 15.71
N ALA A 347 20.78 -7.66 16.42
CA ALA A 347 21.32 -9.00 16.26
C ALA A 347 21.09 -9.54 14.84
N ALA A 348 19.88 -9.35 14.27
CA ALA A 348 19.58 -9.76 12.90
C ALA A 348 20.39 -9.00 11.86
N LEU A 349 20.56 -7.67 12.03
CA LEU A 349 21.42 -6.84 11.19
C LEU A 349 22.89 -7.31 11.25
N GLY A 350 23.42 -7.51 12.47
CA GLY A 350 24.78 -8.00 12.67
C GLY A 350 25.05 -9.33 11.97
N ARG A 351 24.09 -10.28 12.03
CA ARG A 351 24.17 -11.57 11.32
C ARG A 351 24.25 -11.40 9.80
N VAL A 352 23.37 -10.58 9.21
CA VAL A 352 23.36 -10.37 7.75
C VAL A 352 24.62 -9.66 7.28
N ILE A 353 25.13 -8.68 8.04
CA ILE A 353 26.31 -7.89 7.67
C ILE A 353 27.60 -8.71 7.83
N ALA A 354 27.69 -9.53 8.88
CA ALA A 354 28.86 -10.34 9.15
C ALA A 354 28.97 -11.60 8.28
N ASP A 355 27.88 -12.05 7.67
CA ASP A 355 27.84 -13.26 6.84
C ASP A 355 27.39 -12.97 5.40
N PRO A 356 28.33 -12.70 4.47
CA PRO A 356 28.01 -12.44 3.06
C PRO A 356 27.31 -13.61 2.35
N ALA A 357 27.52 -14.85 2.80
CA ALA A 357 26.88 -16.02 2.22
C ALA A 357 25.38 -16.06 2.62
N LEU A 358 25.06 -15.76 3.87
CA LEU A 358 23.70 -15.59 4.36
C LEU A 358 23.01 -14.43 3.62
N ALA A 359 23.66 -13.27 3.53
CA ALA A 359 23.11 -12.09 2.84
C ALA A 359 22.73 -12.41 1.40
N ARG A 360 23.64 -13.06 0.66
CA ARG A 360 23.40 -13.50 -0.73
C ARG A 360 22.24 -14.48 -0.82
N ARG A 361 22.22 -15.52 -0.01
CA ARG A 361 21.15 -16.52 0.00
C ARG A 361 19.78 -15.90 0.25
N LEU A 362 19.68 -15.01 1.25
CA LEU A 362 18.42 -14.30 1.57
C LEU A 362 17.99 -13.39 0.43
N GLY A 363 18.91 -12.64 -0.18
CA GLY A 363 18.65 -11.75 -1.30
C GLY A 363 18.18 -12.50 -2.56
N GLU A 364 18.85 -13.60 -2.93
CA GLU A 364 18.47 -14.44 -4.06
C GLU A 364 17.09 -15.07 -3.86
N ALA A 365 16.83 -15.67 -2.70
CA ALA A 365 15.54 -16.25 -2.36
C ALA A 365 14.43 -15.20 -2.31
N GLY A 366 14.75 -14.01 -1.79
CA GLY A 366 13.84 -12.85 -1.80
C GLY A 366 13.45 -12.46 -3.22
N ARG A 367 14.43 -12.28 -4.10
CA ARG A 367 14.21 -11.94 -5.51
C ARG A 367 13.39 -13.01 -6.24
N GLN A 368 13.67 -14.29 -6.02
CA GLN A 368 12.90 -15.38 -6.58
C GLN A 368 11.44 -15.34 -6.12
N ARG A 369 11.21 -15.15 -4.82
CA ARG A 369 9.84 -15.02 -4.26
C ARG A 369 9.05 -13.88 -4.87
N VAL A 370 9.68 -12.71 -5.11
CA VAL A 370 9.03 -11.58 -5.80
C VAL A 370 8.60 -11.98 -7.20
N ARG A 371 9.48 -12.62 -7.97
CA ARG A 371 9.17 -13.07 -9.34
C ARG A 371 8.03 -14.08 -9.40
N GLU A 372 8.00 -15.04 -8.48
CA GLU A 372 7.01 -16.11 -8.49
C GLU A 372 5.63 -15.66 -7.98
N ARG A 373 5.60 -14.83 -6.92
CA ARG A 373 4.35 -14.53 -6.21
C ARG A 373 3.86 -13.11 -6.35
N PHE A 374 4.76 -12.16 -6.58
CA PHE A 374 4.48 -10.72 -6.58
C PHE A 374 4.81 -10.05 -7.91
N SER A 375 5.17 -10.81 -8.96
CA SER A 375 5.28 -10.27 -10.30
C SER A 375 3.92 -9.79 -10.79
N TRP A 376 3.92 -8.79 -11.66
CA TRP A 376 2.70 -8.26 -12.25
C TRP A 376 1.90 -9.35 -12.98
N ASP A 377 2.57 -10.28 -13.65
CA ASP A 377 1.90 -11.37 -14.36
C ASP A 377 1.16 -12.31 -13.40
N ALA A 378 1.79 -12.66 -12.26
CA ALA A 378 1.17 -13.45 -11.21
C ALA A 378 -0.04 -12.73 -10.60
N ILE A 379 0.07 -11.43 -10.32
CA ILE A 379 -1.00 -10.61 -9.75
C ILE A 379 -2.16 -10.44 -10.73
N ILE A 380 -1.89 -10.12 -12.00
CA ILE A 380 -2.93 -9.95 -13.03
C ILE A 380 -3.68 -11.25 -13.28
N LYS A 381 -2.97 -12.40 -13.32
CA LYS A 381 -3.61 -13.71 -13.46
C LYS A 381 -4.66 -13.94 -12.37
N ARG A 382 -4.31 -13.66 -11.11
CA ARG A 382 -5.22 -13.80 -9.96
C ARG A 382 -6.41 -12.85 -10.06
N TRP A 383 -6.20 -11.59 -10.46
CA TRP A 383 -7.29 -10.65 -10.68
C TRP A 383 -8.25 -11.10 -11.77
N LYS A 384 -7.74 -11.69 -12.87
CA LYS A 384 -8.60 -12.27 -13.92
C LYS A 384 -9.46 -13.43 -13.41
N GLU A 385 -8.92 -14.26 -12.53
CA GLU A 385 -9.68 -15.36 -11.89
C GLU A 385 -10.81 -14.80 -11.01
N VAL A 386 -10.50 -13.81 -10.16
CA VAL A 386 -11.50 -13.13 -9.32
C VAL A 386 -12.60 -12.47 -10.15
N TYR A 387 -12.25 -11.76 -11.21
CA TYR A 387 -13.21 -11.07 -12.05
C TYR A 387 -14.12 -12.05 -12.80
N ARG A 388 -13.57 -13.13 -13.37
CA ARG A 388 -14.37 -14.18 -13.98
C ARG A 388 -15.33 -14.84 -12.99
N ALA A 389 -14.88 -15.04 -11.77
CA ALA A 389 -15.71 -15.62 -10.71
C ALA A 389 -16.77 -14.64 -10.17
N ALA A 390 -16.59 -13.33 -10.35
CA ALA A 390 -17.56 -12.31 -9.96
C ALA A 390 -18.59 -12.00 -11.07
N THR A 391 -18.27 -12.28 -12.34
CA THR A 391 -19.23 -12.09 -13.43
C THR A 391 -20.38 -13.08 -13.28
N LYS A 392 -21.60 -12.56 -13.21
CA LYS A 392 -22.81 -13.39 -13.28
C LYS A 392 -22.92 -13.88 -14.71
N GLY A 393 -22.99 -15.18 -14.89
CA GLY A 393 -23.26 -15.78 -16.18
C GLY A 393 -24.52 -15.19 -16.81
N PRO A 394 -24.70 -15.32 -18.14
CA PRO A 394 -25.84 -14.79 -18.85
C PRO A 394 -27.17 -15.32 -18.33
#